data_301b1f737e0bd32e488a4dc078b5bd78
#
_entry.id   301b1f737e0bd32e488a4dc078b5bd78
#
_cell.length_a   1.000
_cell.length_b   1.000
_cell.length_c   1.000
_cell.angle_alpha   90.00
_cell.angle_beta   90.00
_cell.angle_gamma   90.00
#
_symmetry.space_group_name_H-M   'P 1'
#
loop_
_entity.id
_entity.type
_entity.pdbx_description
1 polymer ?
#
loop_
_entity_poly.entity_id
_entity_poly.type
_entity_poly.pdbx_seq_one_letter_code
_entity_poly.pdbx_strand_id
1 'polypeptide(L)'
;KRLQIDEENANNRIDIFLSRSFDSISRGIVQDLIDEGRVLVNGKMVERDYKTKINDVIEIEFNLETNNEDLAQDIQINVAFENNDFLIIDKHAGLTVHPGAGQKDSTLINGLLHMYPDQRKIPRYGVVHRLDKDTSGLMIIARTLESHTNLTDLIQTRNIKRNYYALVHGQPIAGNTIDKPIGRHPKNRLLFCVKEGGREAVTHFKVDKKFKNFSLLDVSLETGRTHQIRVHMQHIGHPIAGDQSYCKIKNWKNSTEEELNALNNLRRQSLHAYKLEFTYQDKDFSFLSDMPEELQKVIEKL
;
A
#
# COMPACT_ATOMS: atom_id res chain seq x y z
N LYS A 1 24.28 -18.59 6.80
CA LYS A 1 23.88 -19.48 5.69
C LYS A 1 24.90 -19.37 4.55
N ARG A 2 25.01 -20.45 3.73
CA ARG A 2 25.93 -20.51 2.59
C ARG A 2 25.16 -20.90 1.33
N LEU A 3 25.37 -20.16 0.23
CA LEU A 3 24.73 -20.37 -1.08
C LEU A 3 25.81 -20.43 -2.15
N GLN A 4 25.64 -21.28 -3.16
CA GLN A 4 26.49 -21.31 -4.34
C GLN A 4 25.68 -20.82 -5.54
N ILE A 5 26.29 -19.99 -6.38
CA ILE A 5 25.64 -19.42 -7.56
C ILE A 5 25.77 -20.41 -8.73
N ASP A 6 24.62 -20.72 -9.33
CA ASP A 6 24.48 -21.49 -10.56
C ASP A 6 24.41 -20.58 -11.81
N GLU A 7 24.24 -21.18 -12.98
CA GLU A 7 24.14 -20.45 -14.25
C GLU A 7 22.92 -19.53 -14.32
N GLU A 8 21.80 -19.93 -13.72
CA GLU A 8 20.53 -19.19 -13.75
C GLU A 8 20.59 -17.92 -12.89
N ASN A 9 21.36 -17.97 -11.83
CA ASN A 9 21.51 -16.90 -10.85
C ASN A 9 22.76 -16.04 -11.04
N ALA A 10 23.57 -16.32 -12.08
CA ALA A 10 24.71 -15.50 -12.43
C ALA A 10 24.29 -14.13 -13.01
N ASN A 11 25.18 -13.14 -12.89
CA ASN A 11 25.02 -11.76 -13.37
C ASN A 11 23.83 -10.98 -12.73
N ASN A 12 23.24 -11.48 -11.65
CA ASN A 12 22.29 -10.75 -10.84
C ASN A 12 23.00 -9.86 -9.82
N ARG A 13 22.40 -8.74 -9.46
CA ARG A 13 22.90 -7.96 -8.31
C ARG A 13 22.72 -8.79 -7.03
N ILE A 14 23.76 -8.82 -6.17
CA ILE A 14 23.76 -9.62 -4.96
C ILE A 14 22.61 -9.24 -4.00
N ASP A 15 22.29 -7.95 -3.89
CA ASP A 15 21.19 -7.47 -3.03
C ASP A 15 19.81 -7.96 -3.52
N ILE A 16 19.63 -8.11 -4.83
CA ILE A 16 18.40 -8.65 -5.44
C ILE A 16 18.37 -10.18 -5.31
N PHE A 17 19.47 -10.85 -5.60
CA PHE A 17 19.57 -12.29 -5.50
C PHE A 17 19.25 -12.77 -4.07
N LEU A 18 19.94 -12.22 -3.07
CA LEU A 18 19.75 -12.62 -1.67
C LEU A 18 18.32 -12.32 -1.16
N SER A 19 17.74 -11.18 -1.56
CA SER A 19 16.35 -10.85 -1.17
C SER A 19 15.29 -11.77 -1.80
N ARG A 20 15.62 -12.45 -2.89
CA ARG A 20 14.76 -13.48 -3.51
C ARG A 20 15.02 -14.88 -2.93
N SER A 21 16.25 -15.15 -2.50
CA SER A 21 16.64 -16.45 -1.94
C SER A 21 16.17 -16.66 -0.51
N PHE A 22 15.75 -15.59 0.16
CA PHE A 22 15.29 -15.63 1.55
C PHE A 22 13.99 -14.82 1.71
N ASP A 23 12.87 -15.50 1.79
CA ASP A 23 11.54 -14.86 1.99
C ASP A 23 11.45 -14.06 3.32
N SER A 24 12.33 -14.36 4.26
CA SER A 24 12.36 -13.77 5.60
C SER A 24 13.09 -12.43 5.69
N ILE A 25 13.85 -12.01 4.66
CA ILE A 25 14.61 -10.77 4.69
C ILE A 25 14.31 -9.87 3.48
N SER A 26 13.99 -8.62 3.76
CA SER A 26 13.76 -7.63 2.70
C SER A 26 15.08 -7.20 2.03
N ARG A 27 15.00 -6.68 0.79
CA ARG A 27 16.17 -6.13 0.11
C ARG A 27 16.89 -5.03 0.91
N GLY A 28 16.16 -4.23 1.70
CA GLY A 28 16.76 -3.23 2.58
C GLY A 28 17.63 -3.88 3.66
N ILE A 29 17.12 -4.92 4.33
CA ILE A 29 17.89 -5.68 5.31
C ILE A 29 19.15 -6.30 4.67
N VAL A 30 19.02 -6.87 3.46
CA VAL A 30 20.20 -7.41 2.74
C VAL A 30 21.24 -6.32 2.48
N GLN A 31 20.82 -5.11 2.10
CA GLN A 31 21.73 -3.99 1.88
C GLN A 31 22.45 -3.57 3.14
N ASP A 32 21.74 -3.53 4.27
CA ASP A 32 22.31 -3.21 5.57
C ASP A 32 23.31 -4.29 6.01
N LEU A 33 22.98 -5.58 5.81
CA LEU A 33 23.90 -6.71 6.08
C LEU A 33 25.17 -6.66 5.21
N ILE A 34 25.07 -6.22 3.95
CA ILE A 34 26.22 -6.02 3.07
C ILE A 34 27.11 -4.89 3.62
N ASP A 35 26.55 -3.77 4.01
CA ASP A 35 27.28 -2.62 4.54
C ASP A 35 27.95 -2.94 5.90
N GLU A 36 27.31 -3.78 6.72
CA GLU A 36 27.85 -4.28 7.98
C GLU A 36 28.94 -5.36 7.80
N GLY A 37 29.23 -5.75 6.54
CA GLY A 37 30.24 -6.80 6.25
C GLY A 37 29.79 -8.22 6.62
N ARG A 38 28.50 -8.46 6.81
CA ARG A 38 27.89 -9.75 7.17
C ARG A 38 27.48 -10.58 5.95
N VAL A 39 27.81 -10.10 4.75
CA VAL A 39 27.70 -10.81 3.49
C VAL A 39 29.08 -10.90 2.85
N LEU A 40 29.55 -12.11 2.64
CA LEU A 40 30.84 -12.36 2.01
C LEU A 40 30.63 -13.16 0.72
N VAL A 41 31.38 -12.83 -0.31
CA VAL A 41 31.47 -13.62 -1.54
C VAL A 41 32.89 -14.15 -1.66
N ASN A 42 33.03 -15.48 -1.69
CA ASN A 42 34.32 -16.17 -1.70
C ASN A 42 35.24 -15.69 -0.53
N GLY A 43 34.62 -15.44 0.64
CA GLY A 43 35.29 -14.96 1.85
C GLY A 43 35.68 -13.47 1.85
N LYS A 44 35.20 -12.66 0.89
CA LYS A 44 35.51 -11.22 0.80
C LYS A 44 34.22 -10.38 0.89
N MET A 45 34.32 -9.23 1.53
CA MET A 45 33.26 -8.21 1.51
C MET A 45 33.03 -7.70 0.10
N VAL A 46 31.78 -7.37 -0.20
CA VAL A 46 31.36 -6.88 -1.52
C VAL A 46 30.45 -5.65 -1.36
N GLU A 47 30.31 -4.87 -2.42
CA GLU A 47 29.39 -3.75 -2.50
C GLU A 47 27.97 -4.21 -2.88
N ARG A 48 26.96 -3.39 -2.56
CA ARG A 48 25.52 -3.69 -2.79
C ARG A 48 25.16 -4.01 -4.24
N ASP A 49 25.94 -3.53 -5.20
CA ASP A 49 25.76 -3.70 -6.65
C ASP A 49 26.62 -4.81 -7.25
N TYR A 50 27.37 -5.54 -6.42
CA TYR A 50 28.16 -6.69 -6.88
C TYR A 50 27.29 -7.62 -7.74
N LYS A 51 27.79 -8.01 -8.91
CA LYS A 51 27.13 -8.94 -9.80
C LYS A 51 27.67 -10.34 -9.55
N THR A 52 26.78 -11.26 -9.19
CA THR A 52 27.09 -12.66 -8.93
C THR A 52 27.72 -13.33 -10.14
N LYS A 53 28.69 -14.21 -9.92
CA LYS A 53 29.35 -15.01 -10.97
C LYS A 53 29.07 -16.49 -10.70
N ILE A 54 29.09 -17.29 -11.77
CA ILE A 54 28.96 -18.76 -11.65
C ILE A 54 30.03 -19.27 -10.68
N ASN A 55 29.65 -20.18 -9.79
CA ASN A 55 30.45 -20.76 -8.72
C ASN A 55 30.84 -19.80 -7.60
N ASP A 56 30.34 -18.57 -7.55
CA ASP A 56 30.51 -17.76 -6.34
C ASP A 56 29.89 -18.46 -5.15
N VAL A 57 30.60 -18.45 -4.04
CA VAL A 57 30.13 -18.94 -2.75
C VAL A 57 29.80 -17.72 -1.91
N ILE A 58 28.52 -17.55 -1.64
CA ILE A 58 28.03 -16.44 -0.81
C ILE A 58 27.78 -16.96 0.60
N GLU A 59 28.41 -16.32 1.56
CA GLU A 59 28.19 -16.53 2.98
C GLU A 59 27.42 -15.34 3.55
N ILE A 60 26.28 -15.58 4.18
CA ILE A 60 25.47 -14.54 4.80
C ILE A 60 25.21 -14.91 6.26
N GLU A 61 25.57 -14.00 7.15
CA GLU A 61 25.28 -14.10 8.57
C GLU A 61 24.15 -13.12 8.92
N PHE A 62 22.99 -13.66 9.30
CA PHE A 62 21.90 -12.89 9.85
C PHE A 62 21.18 -13.69 10.93
N ASN A 63 20.87 -13.00 12.01
CA ASN A 63 19.94 -13.51 12.99
C ASN A 63 18.53 -13.12 12.52
N LEU A 64 17.62 -14.08 12.55
CA LEU A 64 16.19 -13.81 12.37
C LEU A 64 15.58 -13.02 13.55
N GLU A 65 16.38 -12.80 14.60
CA GLU A 65 16.04 -11.83 15.63
C GLU A 65 16.11 -10.44 15.00
N THR A 66 14.97 -10.04 14.50
CA THR A 66 14.73 -8.69 13.99
C THR A 66 15.00 -7.71 15.15
N ASN A 67 16.11 -6.97 15.09
CA ASN A 67 16.41 -5.85 15.98
C ASN A 67 15.48 -4.64 15.79
N ASN A 68 14.31 -4.86 15.22
CA ASN A 68 13.12 -4.02 15.25
C ASN A 68 11.97 -4.92 15.67
N GLU A 69 11.90 -5.27 16.94
CA GLU A 69 10.64 -5.70 17.51
C GLU A 69 9.68 -4.52 17.42
N ASP A 70 8.87 -4.51 16.36
CA ASP A 70 7.71 -3.61 16.33
C ASP A 70 6.93 -3.87 17.62
N LEU A 71 6.86 -2.86 18.47
CA LEU A 71 6.27 -2.97 19.79
C LEU A 71 4.77 -3.15 19.65
N ALA A 72 4.21 -4.12 20.37
CA ALA A 72 2.77 -4.22 20.55
C ALA A 72 2.28 -2.97 21.30
N GLN A 73 1.27 -2.30 20.77
CA GLN A 73 0.67 -1.10 21.37
C GLN A 73 -0.84 -1.23 21.38
N ASP A 74 -1.48 -0.79 22.43
CA ASP A 74 -2.94 -0.74 22.52
C ASP A 74 -3.49 0.37 21.61
N ILE A 75 -3.67 0.00 20.34
CA ILE A 75 -4.23 0.86 19.29
C ILE A 75 -5.56 0.25 18.88
N GLN A 76 -6.61 1.05 18.94
CA GLN A 76 -7.94 0.60 18.53
C GLN A 76 -7.97 0.26 17.05
N ILE A 77 -8.28 -0.99 16.73
CA ILE A 77 -8.46 -1.50 15.37
C ILE A 77 -9.89 -2.00 15.24
N ASN A 78 -10.60 -1.53 14.21
CA ASN A 78 -11.92 -2.05 13.90
C ASN A 78 -11.79 -3.30 13.03
N VAL A 79 -12.10 -4.47 13.60
CA VAL A 79 -12.14 -5.77 12.90
C VAL A 79 -13.56 -5.99 12.42
N ALA A 80 -13.79 -5.86 11.12
CA ALA A 80 -15.10 -6.05 10.49
C ALA A 80 -15.46 -7.54 10.31
N PHE A 81 -14.44 -8.40 10.18
CA PHE A 81 -14.61 -9.85 10.05
C PHE A 81 -13.35 -10.58 10.50
N GLU A 82 -13.53 -11.76 11.08
CA GLU A 82 -12.44 -12.62 11.52
C GLU A 82 -12.79 -14.10 11.26
N ASN A 83 -11.81 -14.85 10.75
CA ASN A 83 -11.81 -16.32 10.75
C ASN A 83 -10.39 -16.84 11.05
N ASN A 84 -10.15 -18.15 10.86
CA ASN A 84 -8.84 -18.76 11.13
C ASN A 84 -7.77 -18.32 10.13
N ASP A 85 -8.15 -17.92 8.91
CA ASP A 85 -7.22 -17.64 7.82
C ASP A 85 -6.93 -16.15 7.65
N PHE A 86 -7.91 -15.28 7.88
CA PHE A 86 -7.73 -13.85 7.68
C PHE A 86 -8.63 -12.98 8.56
N LEU A 87 -8.24 -11.72 8.66
CA LEU A 87 -9.05 -10.62 9.21
C LEU A 87 -9.41 -9.65 8.09
N ILE A 88 -10.60 -9.06 8.17
CA ILE A 88 -10.94 -7.85 7.44
C ILE A 88 -10.98 -6.71 8.45
N ILE A 89 -10.16 -5.72 8.22
CA ILE A 89 -10.04 -4.52 9.05
C ILE A 89 -10.67 -3.36 8.32
N ASP A 90 -11.49 -2.59 9.02
CA ASP A 90 -11.94 -1.28 8.56
C ASP A 90 -11.05 -0.20 9.19
N LYS A 91 -10.02 0.19 8.45
CA LYS A 91 -9.00 1.13 8.91
C LYS A 91 -9.56 2.55 8.95
N HIS A 92 -9.48 3.23 10.09
CA HIS A 92 -9.77 4.66 10.15
C HIS A 92 -8.68 5.50 9.44
N ALA A 93 -9.02 6.71 9.00
CA ALA A 93 -8.04 7.66 8.48
C ALA A 93 -7.07 8.12 9.59
N GLY A 94 -5.86 8.54 9.21
CA GLY A 94 -4.82 8.96 10.14
C GLY A 94 -3.92 7.83 10.66
N LEU A 95 -4.31 6.55 10.49
CA LEU A 95 -3.53 5.39 10.93
C LEU A 95 -2.61 4.91 9.80
N THR A 96 -1.30 4.95 10.02
CA THR A 96 -0.29 4.38 9.12
C THR A 96 -0.30 2.85 9.25
N VAL A 97 -0.12 2.13 8.14
CA VAL A 97 -0.16 0.66 8.16
C VAL A 97 1.13 0.07 8.72
N HIS A 98 2.29 0.46 8.19
CA HIS A 98 3.61 -0.04 8.58
C HIS A 98 4.47 1.05 9.21
N PRO A 99 5.33 0.73 10.17
CA PRO A 99 6.41 1.61 10.58
C PRO A 99 7.27 2.03 9.37
N GLY A 100 7.83 3.22 9.42
CA GLY A 100 8.67 3.75 8.36
C GLY A 100 9.52 4.93 8.83
N ALA A 101 10.30 5.51 7.92
CA ALA A 101 11.28 6.56 8.22
C ALA A 101 10.73 7.80 8.96
N GLY A 102 9.42 8.08 8.84
CA GLY A 102 8.76 9.22 9.51
C GLY A 102 7.88 8.83 10.69
N GLN A 103 7.64 7.54 10.93
CA GLN A 103 6.77 7.03 11.99
C GLN A 103 7.21 5.60 12.34
N LYS A 104 7.87 5.44 13.48
CA LYS A 104 8.45 4.15 13.93
C LYS A 104 7.45 3.29 14.71
N ASP A 105 6.41 3.89 15.25
CA ASP A 105 5.39 3.26 16.10
C ASP A 105 4.00 3.86 15.83
N SER A 106 3.03 3.52 16.65
CA SER A 106 1.64 3.97 16.54
C SER A 106 1.04 3.67 15.16
N THR A 107 1.31 2.46 14.66
CA THR A 107 0.84 1.97 13.36
C THR A 107 -0.16 0.83 13.52
N LEU A 108 -0.87 0.49 12.43
CA LEU A 108 -1.77 -0.66 12.39
C LEU A 108 -1.06 -1.95 12.85
N ILE A 109 0.19 -2.16 12.43
CA ILE A 109 0.98 -3.32 12.86
C ILE A 109 1.17 -3.36 14.38
N ASN A 110 1.47 -2.23 15.01
CA ASN A 110 1.63 -2.19 16.47
C ASN A 110 0.34 -2.61 17.19
N GLY A 111 -0.82 -2.17 16.70
CA GLY A 111 -2.12 -2.58 17.23
C GLY A 111 -2.46 -4.05 16.93
N LEU A 112 -2.15 -4.52 15.70
CA LEU A 112 -2.31 -5.94 15.35
C LEU A 112 -1.50 -6.85 16.27
N LEU A 113 -0.26 -6.49 16.57
CA LEU A 113 0.60 -7.25 17.45
C LEU A 113 0.12 -7.27 18.90
N HIS A 114 -0.60 -6.23 19.33
CA HIS A 114 -1.25 -6.21 20.63
C HIS A 114 -2.46 -7.15 20.69
N MET A 115 -3.34 -7.08 19.68
CA MET A 115 -4.53 -7.93 19.61
C MET A 115 -4.23 -9.39 19.24
N TYR A 116 -3.25 -9.60 18.36
CA TYR A 116 -2.90 -10.89 17.77
C TYR A 116 -1.38 -11.11 17.81
N PRO A 117 -0.79 -11.49 18.95
CA PRO A 117 0.66 -11.64 19.11
C PRO A 117 1.30 -12.61 18.11
N ASP A 118 0.55 -13.64 17.67
CA ASP A 118 1.02 -14.64 16.70
C ASP A 118 1.29 -14.07 15.31
N GLN A 119 0.78 -12.86 14.98
CA GLN A 119 1.11 -12.18 13.72
C GLN A 119 2.61 -11.94 13.54
N ARG A 120 3.40 -11.93 14.61
CA ARG A 120 4.89 -11.87 14.52
C ARG A 120 5.51 -13.00 13.70
N LYS A 121 4.83 -14.14 13.62
CA LYS A 121 5.30 -15.33 12.90
C LYS A 121 5.02 -15.27 11.39
N ILE A 122 4.23 -14.28 10.95
CA ILE A 122 3.77 -14.15 9.56
C ILE A 122 4.56 -13.04 8.87
N PRO A 123 5.02 -13.24 7.63
CA PRO A 123 5.73 -12.20 6.89
C PRO A 123 4.92 -10.92 6.84
N ARG A 124 5.56 -9.77 7.11
CA ARG A 124 4.93 -8.45 7.17
C ARG A 124 3.71 -8.40 8.12
N TYR A 125 3.72 -9.25 9.15
CA TYR A 125 2.63 -9.35 10.11
C TYR A 125 1.26 -9.68 9.48
N GLY A 126 1.26 -10.44 8.36
CA GLY A 126 0.07 -10.80 7.61
C GLY A 126 -0.46 -9.73 6.64
N VAL A 127 0.18 -8.58 6.54
CA VAL A 127 -0.25 -7.49 5.65
C VAL A 127 0.10 -7.79 4.20
N VAL A 128 -0.88 -8.12 3.36
CA VAL A 128 -0.72 -8.45 1.93
C VAL A 128 -0.91 -7.25 1.00
N HIS A 129 -1.60 -6.20 1.44
CA HIS A 129 -1.72 -4.91 0.75
C HIS A 129 -1.84 -3.76 1.74
N ARG A 130 -1.86 -2.53 1.26
CA ARG A 130 -1.89 -1.36 2.15
C ARG A 130 -2.83 -0.28 1.67
N LEU A 131 -3.31 0.54 2.60
CA LEU A 131 -3.91 1.85 2.37
C LEU A 131 -2.93 2.95 2.78
N ASP A 132 -3.08 4.14 2.21
CA ASP A 132 -2.34 5.32 2.66
C ASP A 132 -2.79 5.71 4.08
N LYS A 133 -1.96 6.45 4.83
CA LYS A 133 -2.25 6.90 6.19
C LYS A 133 -3.67 7.48 6.31
N ASP A 134 -4.00 8.41 5.43
CA ASP A 134 -5.24 9.19 5.49
C ASP A 134 -6.35 8.63 4.59
N THR A 135 -6.18 7.43 4.04
CA THR A 135 -7.23 6.65 3.37
C THR A 135 -7.88 5.72 4.38
N SER A 136 -9.20 5.77 4.48
CA SER A 136 -10.01 4.89 5.33
C SER A 136 -10.54 3.67 4.56
N GLY A 137 -11.02 2.66 5.29
CA GLY A 137 -11.76 1.52 4.74
C GLY A 137 -11.05 0.18 4.80
N LEU A 138 -11.54 -0.77 4.02
CA LEU A 138 -11.27 -2.20 4.15
C LEU A 138 -9.86 -2.60 3.76
N MET A 139 -9.26 -3.44 4.60
CA MET A 139 -8.01 -4.14 4.37
C MET A 139 -8.12 -5.61 4.79
N ILE A 140 -7.45 -6.50 4.03
CA ILE A 140 -7.32 -7.91 4.38
C ILE A 140 -5.94 -8.18 5.00
N ILE A 141 -5.93 -8.95 6.10
CA ILE A 141 -4.74 -9.34 6.85
C ILE A 141 -4.75 -10.86 6.99
N ALA A 142 -3.70 -11.54 6.56
CA ALA A 142 -3.53 -12.98 6.73
C ALA A 142 -3.22 -13.34 8.19
N ARG A 143 -3.71 -14.49 8.66
CA ARG A 143 -3.49 -15.00 10.02
C ARG A 143 -2.57 -16.22 10.09
N THR A 144 -2.23 -16.80 8.96
CA THR A 144 -1.34 -17.96 8.85
C THR A 144 -0.35 -17.75 7.70
N LEU A 145 0.74 -18.52 7.68
CA LEU A 145 1.70 -18.49 6.56
C LEU A 145 1.03 -18.92 5.24
N GLU A 146 0.19 -19.94 5.31
CA GLU A 146 -0.56 -20.44 4.15
C GLU A 146 -1.50 -19.37 3.59
N SER A 147 -2.31 -18.75 4.44
CA SER A 147 -3.22 -17.68 4.00
C SER A 147 -2.47 -16.46 3.48
N HIS A 148 -1.29 -16.14 4.07
CA HIS A 148 -0.45 -15.05 3.56
C HIS A 148 0.01 -15.32 2.12
N THR A 149 0.45 -16.54 1.83
CA THR A 149 0.85 -16.96 0.48
C THR A 149 -0.32 -16.89 -0.48
N ASN A 150 -1.45 -17.51 -0.15
CA ASN A 150 -2.64 -17.57 -1.00
C ASN A 150 -3.23 -16.16 -1.27
N LEU A 151 -3.36 -15.32 -0.26
CA LEU A 151 -3.87 -13.96 -0.41
C LEU A 151 -2.89 -13.06 -1.17
N THR A 152 -1.58 -13.26 -1.02
CA THR A 152 -0.58 -12.54 -1.81
C THR A 152 -0.70 -12.92 -3.29
N ASP A 153 -0.90 -14.19 -3.60
CA ASP A 153 -1.13 -14.65 -4.97
C ASP A 153 -2.44 -14.07 -5.56
N LEU A 154 -3.53 -14.09 -4.81
CA LEU A 154 -4.78 -13.46 -5.22
C LEU A 154 -4.65 -11.96 -5.51
N ILE A 155 -3.81 -11.24 -4.75
CA ILE A 155 -3.48 -9.83 -5.03
C ILE A 155 -2.67 -9.69 -6.33
N GLN A 156 -1.65 -10.54 -6.53
CA GLN A 156 -0.78 -10.51 -7.71
C GLN A 156 -1.52 -10.88 -8.99
N THR A 157 -2.42 -11.87 -8.91
CA THR A 157 -3.28 -12.31 -10.01
C THR A 157 -4.52 -11.45 -10.22
N ARG A 158 -4.68 -10.36 -9.45
CA ARG A 158 -5.79 -9.39 -9.54
C ARG A 158 -7.17 -9.99 -9.21
N ASN A 159 -7.19 -11.08 -8.44
CA ASN A 159 -8.41 -11.78 -8.04
C ASN A 159 -9.05 -11.22 -6.75
N ILE A 160 -8.43 -10.22 -6.12
CA ILE A 160 -9.07 -9.42 -5.06
C ILE A 160 -9.54 -8.09 -5.65
N LYS A 161 -10.86 -7.92 -5.76
CA LYS A 161 -11.48 -6.67 -6.20
C LYS A 161 -11.52 -5.69 -5.04
N ARG A 162 -11.03 -4.48 -5.29
CA ARG A 162 -10.95 -3.40 -4.30
C ARG A 162 -11.58 -2.17 -4.88
N ASN A 163 -12.72 -1.74 -4.32
CA ASN A 163 -13.44 -0.56 -4.76
C ASN A 163 -13.34 0.57 -3.73
N TYR A 164 -13.28 1.78 -4.26
CA TYR A 164 -13.09 2.99 -3.47
C TYR A 164 -14.09 4.05 -3.87
N TYR A 165 -14.64 4.77 -2.89
CA TYR A 165 -15.24 6.07 -3.15
C TYR A 165 -14.15 7.14 -3.17
N ALA A 166 -14.15 7.95 -4.23
CA ALA A 166 -13.24 9.09 -4.37
C ALA A 166 -14.03 10.34 -4.77
N LEU A 167 -14.07 11.34 -3.91
CA LEU A 167 -14.58 12.65 -4.27
C LEU A 167 -13.49 13.43 -4.98
N VAL A 168 -13.72 13.80 -6.24
CA VAL A 168 -12.74 14.48 -7.09
C VAL A 168 -13.21 15.84 -7.51
N HIS A 169 -12.26 16.67 -7.89
CA HIS A 169 -12.51 17.97 -8.49
C HIS A 169 -12.99 17.88 -9.92
N GLY A 170 -13.98 18.72 -10.25
CA GLY A 170 -14.52 18.81 -11.59
C GLY A 170 -15.49 17.67 -11.92
N GLN A 171 -15.83 17.59 -13.19
CA GLN A 171 -16.82 16.63 -13.70
C GLN A 171 -16.20 15.84 -14.84
N PRO A 172 -15.61 14.66 -14.59
CA PRO A 172 -15.26 13.73 -15.65
C PRO A 172 -16.50 13.45 -16.53
N ILE A 173 -16.31 13.41 -17.85
CA ILE A 173 -17.44 13.27 -18.78
C ILE A 173 -18.09 11.90 -18.63
N ALA A 174 -17.28 10.86 -18.48
CA ALA A 174 -17.70 9.46 -18.34
C ALA A 174 -16.73 8.67 -17.46
N GLY A 175 -17.08 7.43 -17.13
CA GLY A 175 -16.13 6.46 -16.58
C GLY A 175 -15.01 6.16 -17.57
N ASN A 176 -13.81 5.83 -17.07
CA ASN A 176 -12.65 5.55 -17.89
C ASN A 176 -11.68 4.61 -17.18
N THR A 177 -10.69 4.15 -17.95
CA THR A 177 -9.52 3.42 -17.47
C THR A 177 -8.28 4.29 -17.63
N ILE A 178 -7.51 4.42 -16.55
CA ILE A 178 -6.21 5.08 -16.55
C ILE A 178 -5.16 4.00 -16.46
N ASP A 179 -4.52 3.71 -17.59
CA ASP A 179 -3.38 2.80 -17.69
C ASP A 179 -2.12 3.62 -17.91
N LYS A 180 -1.48 4.02 -16.81
CA LYS A 180 -0.29 4.87 -16.82
C LYS A 180 0.68 4.46 -15.72
N PRO A 181 1.96 4.21 -16.06
CA PRO A 181 2.96 3.77 -15.09
C PRO A 181 3.27 4.85 -14.07
N ILE A 182 3.45 4.43 -12.80
CA ILE A 182 3.73 5.30 -11.66
C ILE A 182 5.16 5.11 -11.17
N GLY A 183 5.87 6.21 -10.97
CA GLY A 183 7.20 6.25 -10.39
C GLY A 183 7.37 7.36 -9.36
N ARG A 184 8.53 7.39 -8.69
CA ARG A 184 8.88 8.47 -7.77
C ARG A 184 8.98 9.81 -8.49
N HIS A 185 8.41 10.86 -7.88
CA HIS A 185 8.50 12.21 -8.42
C HIS A 185 9.97 12.69 -8.45
N PRO A 186 10.47 13.25 -9.57
CA PRO A 186 11.91 13.52 -9.75
C PRO A 186 12.48 14.54 -8.76
N LYS A 187 11.67 15.50 -8.31
CA LYS A 187 12.10 16.58 -7.41
C LYS A 187 11.67 16.41 -5.96
N ASN A 188 10.65 15.59 -5.68
CA ASN A 188 10.14 15.39 -4.31
C ASN A 188 10.01 13.90 -4.03
N ARG A 189 10.91 13.35 -3.23
CA ARG A 189 10.96 11.91 -2.91
C ARG A 189 9.75 11.39 -2.11
N LEU A 190 8.96 12.27 -1.50
CA LEU A 190 7.75 11.89 -0.78
C LEU A 190 6.54 11.69 -1.71
N LEU A 191 6.63 12.19 -2.95
CA LEU A 191 5.57 12.11 -3.94
C LEU A 191 5.84 11.06 -5.02
N PHE A 192 4.75 10.67 -5.68
CA PHE A 192 4.76 9.85 -6.88
C PHE A 192 4.11 10.62 -8.03
N CYS A 193 4.40 10.22 -9.26
CA CYS A 193 3.78 10.79 -10.47
C CYS A 193 3.67 9.75 -11.56
N VAL A 194 2.82 10.00 -12.54
CA VAL A 194 2.85 9.26 -13.80
C VAL A 194 4.20 9.53 -14.46
N LYS A 195 4.93 8.46 -14.77
CA LYS A 195 6.30 8.55 -15.28
C LYS A 195 6.61 7.36 -16.17
N GLU A 196 7.13 7.61 -17.36
CA GLU A 196 7.67 6.60 -18.24
C GLU A 196 8.80 5.82 -17.53
N GLY A 197 8.82 4.47 -17.71
CA GLY A 197 9.70 3.58 -16.95
C GLY A 197 9.31 3.37 -15.49
N GLY A 198 8.16 3.90 -15.05
CA GLY A 198 7.55 3.60 -13.76
C GLY A 198 6.98 2.17 -13.70
N ARG A 199 6.40 1.80 -12.58
CA ARG A 199 5.70 0.51 -12.44
C ARG A 199 4.32 0.58 -13.07
N GLU A 200 3.90 -0.47 -13.77
CA GLU A 200 2.55 -0.63 -14.29
C GLU A 200 1.49 -0.29 -13.22
N ALA A 201 0.52 0.52 -13.62
CA ALA A 201 -0.57 0.92 -12.75
C ALA A 201 -1.85 1.13 -13.56
N VAL A 202 -2.90 0.39 -13.20
CA VAL A 202 -4.21 0.43 -13.88
C VAL A 202 -5.31 0.75 -12.88
N THR A 203 -6.06 1.81 -13.15
CA THR A 203 -7.18 2.30 -12.33
C THR A 203 -8.41 2.48 -13.21
N HIS A 204 -9.51 1.85 -12.85
CA HIS A 204 -10.81 2.07 -13.50
C HIS A 204 -11.67 2.98 -12.62
N PHE A 205 -12.49 3.81 -13.21
CA PHE A 205 -13.48 4.59 -12.48
C PHE A 205 -14.79 4.77 -13.23
N LYS A 206 -15.86 4.92 -12.48
CA LYS A 206 -17.19 5.31 -12.96
C LYS A 206 -17.63 6.52 -12.16
N VAL A 207 -18.40 7.40 -12.81
CA VAL A 207 -19.04 8.53 -12.12
C VAL A 207 -20.28 8.00 -11.42
N ASP A 208 -20.28 8.04 -10.09
CA ASP A 208 -21.40 7.66 -9.25
C ASP A 208 -22.39 8.83 -9.09
N LYS A 209 -21.87 10.00 -8.69
CA LYS A 209 -22.69 11.21 -8.53
C LYS A 209 -21.94 12.46 -8.99
N LYS A 210 -22.65 13.38 -9.67
CA LYS A 210 -22.12 14.69 -10.09
C LYS A 210 -22.67 15.79 -9.20
N PHE A 211 -21.79 16.70 -8.83
CA PHE A 211 -22.09 17.95 -8.14
C PHE A 211 -21.66 19.13 -9.02
N LYS A 212 -21.88 20.35 -8.58
CA LYS A 212 -21.54 21.56 -9.36
C LYS A 212 -20.06 21.63 -9.73
N ASN A 213 -19.17 21.40 -8.76
CA ASN A 213 -17.70 21.53 -8.91
C ASN A 213 -16.97 20.23 -8.65
N PHE A 214 -17.67 19.13 -8.33
CA PHE A 214 -17.11 17.85 -7.88
C PHE A 214 -17.83 16.67 -8.51
N SER A 215 -17.23 15.52 -8.39
CA SER A 215 -17.86 14.24 -8.69
C SER A 215 -17.46 13.20 -7.68
N LEU A 216 -18.40 12.40 -7.21
CA LEU A 216 -18.13 11.16 -6.49
C LEU A 216 -17.90 10.06 -7.53
N LEU A 217 -16.79 9.37 -7.41
CA LEU A 217 -16.41 8.27 -8.29
C LEU A 217 -16.41 6.94 -7.52
N ASP A 218 -16.89 5.89 -8.19
CA ASP A 218 -16.59 4.51 -7.85
C ASP A 218 -15.32 4.10 -8.61
N VAL A 219 -14.25 3.79 -7.87
CA VAL A 219 -12.93 3.51 -8.42
C VAL A 219 -12.54 2.07 -8.10
N SER A 220 -12.09 1.32 -9.08
CA SER A 220 -11.55 -0.03 -8.90
C SER A 220 -10.10 -0.15 -9.36
N LEU A 221 -9.33 -0.99 -8.66
CA LEU A 221 -7.91 -1.16 -8.87
C LEU A 221 -7.56 -2.56 -9.38
N GLU A 222 -6.81 -2.66 -10.49
CA GLU A 222 -6.10 -3.88 -10.84
C GLU A 222 -4.76 -3.98 -10.10
N THR A 223 -4.06 -2.88 -9.98
CA THR A 223 -2.75 -2.78 -9.30
C THR A 223 -2.87 -1.96 -8.01
N GLY A 224 -1.88 -2.04 -7.12
CA GLY A 224 -1.87 -1.30 -5.85
C GLY A 224 -0.55 -0.57 -5.61
N ARG A 225 -0.24 0.45 -6.44
CA ARG A 225 0.97 1.27 -6.25
C ARG A 225 0.74 2.35 -5.22
N THR A 226 1.80 2.80 -4.58
CA THR A 226 1.74 3.88 -3.58
C THR A 226 1.07 5.12 -4.20
N HIS A 227 0.06 5.65 -3.52
CA HIS A 227 -0.73 6.82 -3.92
C HIS A 227 -1.43 6.67 -5.29
N GLN A 228 -1.66 5.45 -5.79
CA GLN A 228 -2.08 5.21 -7.17
C GLN A 228 -3.31 6.02 -7.60
N ILE A 229 -4.42 5.90 -6.88
CA ILE A 229 -5.66 6.62 -7.21
C ILE A 229 -5.40 8.14 -7.20
N ARG A 230 -4.72 8.63 -6.20
CA ARG A 230 -4.39 10.06 -6.01
C ARG A 230 -3.57 10.61 -7.18
N VAL A 231 -2.55 9.88 -7.60
CA VAL A 231 -1.68 10.22 -8.73
C VAL A 231 -2.44 10.16 -10.06
N HIS A 232 -3.23 9.11 -10.28
CA HIS A 232 -4.00 8.95 -11.52
C HIS A 232 -5.07 10.02 -11.66
N MET A 233 -5.82 10.33 -10.59
CA MET A 233 -6.83 11.39 -10.61
C MET A 233 -6.20 12.76 -10.83
N GLN A 234 -5.07 13.06 -10.22
CA GLN A 234 -4.30 14.29 -10.50
C GLN A 234 -3.87 14.36 -11.98
N HIS A 235 -3.37 13.24 -12.52
CA HIS A 235 -2.86 13.16 -13.88
C HIS A 235 -3.93 13.51 -14.94
N ILE A 236 -5.16 13.07 -14.72
CA ILE A 236 -6.28 13.37 -15.62
C ILE A 236 -6.96 14.73 -15.34
N GLY A 237 -6.41 15.54 -14.42
CA GLY A 237 -6.94 16.86 -14.11
C GLY A 237 -8.10 16.88 -13.11
N HIS A 238 -8.40 15.75 -12.47
CA HIS A 238 -9.46 15.59 -11.47
C HIS A 238 -8.88 15.15 -10.10
N PRO A 239 -8.02 15.96 -9.44
CA PRO A 239 -7.39 15.56 -8.19
C PRO A 239 -8.42 15.29 -7.09
N ILE A 240 -8.10 14.43 -6.13
CA ILE A 240 -8.99 14.10 -5.02
C ILE A 240 -9.18 15.32 -4.12
N ALA A 241 -10.41 15.61 -3.75
CA ALA A 241 -10.77 16.69 -2.84
C ALA A 241 -10.13 16.47 -1.45
N GLY A 242 -9.59 17.53 -0.87
CA GLY A 242 -8.92 17.50 0.44
C GLY A 242 -7.50 16.90 0.44
N ASP A 243 -6.99 16.40 -0.69
CA ASP A 243 -5.65 15.84 -0.78
C ASP A 243 -4.57 16.94 -0.66
N GLN A 244 -3.86 16.96 0.47
CA GLN A 244 -2.85 17.97 0.78
C GLN A 244 -1.59 17.86 -0.10
N SER A 245 -1.36 16.69 -0.71
CA SER A 245 -0.15 16.41 -1.48
C SER A 245 -0.33 16.60 -2.99
N TYR A 246 -1.47 16.22 -3.51
CA TYR A 246 -1.73 16.14 -4.94
C TYR A 246 -2.78 17.13 -5.44
N CYS A 247 -3.58 17.72 -4.56
CA CYS A 247 -4.53 18.76 -4.91
C CYS A 247 -3.98 20.15 -4.61
N LYS A 248 -3.69 20.93 -5.67
CA LYS A 248 -3.19 22.32 -5.55
C LYS A 248 -4.31 23.36 -5.69
N ILE A 249 -5.54 22.91 -5.91
CA ILE A 249 -6.67 23.82 -6.13
C ILE A 249 -7.09 24.40 -4.79
N LYS A 250 -6.91 25.71 -4.62
CA LYS A 250 -7.25 26.42 -3.38
C LYS A 250 -8.51 27.29 -3.49
N ASN A 251 -8.87 27.67 -4.68
CA ASN A 251 -10.02 28.56 -4.94
C ASN A 251 -11.00 27.89 -5.86
N TRP A 252 -12.19 27.69 -5.38
CA TRP A 252 -13.31 27.08 -6.07
C TRP A 252 -14.20 28.19 -6.61
N LYS A 253 -14.11 28.46 -7.90
CA LYS A 253 -15.04 29.42 -8.54
C LYS A 253 -16.47 28.98 -8.29
N ASN A 254 -17.26 29.85 -7.69
CA ASN A 254 -18.70 29.65 -7.43
C ASN A 254 -19.05 28.58 -6.36
N SER A 255 -18.13 28.22 -5.48
CA SER A 255 -18.49 27.43 -4.29
C SER A 255 -19.08 28.33 -3.21
N THR A 256 -20.02 27.79 -2.47
CA THR A 256 -20.57 28.43 -1.28
C THR A 256 -19.56 28.43 -0.15
N GLU A 257 -19.74 29.30 0.84
CA GLU A 257 -18.90 29.31 2.05
C GLU A 257 -19.03 27.99 2.85
N GLU A 258 -20.21 27.37 2.84
CA GLU A 258 -20.45 26.06 3.46
C GLU A 258 -19.65 24.94 2.79
N GLU A 259 -19.66 24.85 1.44
CA GLU A 259 -18.87 23.91 0.67
C GLU A 259 -17.37 24.07 0.96
N LEU A 260 -16.88 25.31 0.97
CA LEU A 260 -15.48 25.61 1.26
C LEU A 260 -15.09 25.20 2.68
N ASN A 261 -15.92 25.51 3.66
CA ASN A 261 -15.68 25.15 5.05
C ASN A 261 -15.68 23.62 5.25
N ALA A 262 -16.64 22.91 4.65
CA ALA A 262 -16.70 21.46 4.72
C ALA A 262 -15.42 20.80 4.16
N LEU A 263 -14.96 21.25 2.98
CA LEU A 263 -13.75 20.75 2.34
C LEU A 263 -12.46 21.10 3.08
N ASN A 264 -12.35 22.34 3.60
CA ASN A 264 -11.19 22.79 4.37
C ASN A 264 -11.05 22.06 5.70
N ASN A 265 -12.17 21.70 6.32
CA ASN A 265 -12.20 20.97 7.58
C ASN A 265 -11.82 19.49 7.43
N LEU A 266 -11.96 18.91 6.23
CA LEU A 266 -11.64 17.51 6.01
C LEU A 266 -10.15 17.17 6.20
N ARG A 267 -9.23 18.07 5.82
CA ARG A 267 -7.76 17.97 5.98
C ARG A 267 -7.10 16.67 5.49
N ARG A 268 -7.83 15.83 4.75
CA ARG A 268 -7.34 14.58 4.17
C ARG A 268 -7.95 14.32 2.80
N GLN A 269 -7.37 13.40 2.03
CA GLN A 269 -7.98 12.94 0.78
C GLN A 269 -9.36 12.31 1.03
N SER A 270 -10.36 12.74 0.27
CA SER A 270 -11.71 12.15 0.23
C SER A 270 -11.67 10.80 -0.49
N LEU A 271 -11.01 9.83 0.11
CA LEU A 271 -10.78 8.49 -0.43
C LEU A 271 -11.10 7.44 0.63
N HIS A 272 -11.95 6.46 0.28
CA HIS A 272 -12.41 5.43 1.18
C HIS A 272 -12.54 4.08 0.46
N ALA A 273 -11.87 3.04 0.95
CA ALA A 273 -11.95 1.67 0.44
C ALA A 273 -13.24 1.01 0.96
N TYR A 274 -14.34 1.18 0.22
CA TYR A 274 -15.65 0.79 0.72
C TYR A 274 -16.02 -0.67 0.46
N LYS A 275 -15.38 -1.33 -0.52
CA LYS A 275 -15.74 -2.69 -0.90
C LYS A 275 -14.53 -3.55 -1.18
N LEU A 276 -14.58 -4.81 -0.70
CA LEU A 276 -13.58 -5.84 -0.91
C LEU A 276 -14.28 -7.14 -1.29
N GLU A 277 -13.92 -7.73 -2.45
CA GLU A 277 -14.51 -8.99 -2.92
C GLU A 277 -13.41 -9.93 -3.42
N PHE A 278 -13.51 -11.21 -3.07
CA PHE A 278 -12.59 -12.25 -3.51
C PHE A 278 -13.18 -13.64 -3.26
N THR A 279 -12.69 -14.64 -4.00
CA THR A 279 -12.93 -16.05 -3.73
C THR A 279 -11.72 -16.63 -3.01
N TYR A 280 -11.93 -17.32 -1.91
CA TYR A 280 -10.89 -17.98 -1.13
C TYR A 280 -11.33 -19.36 -0.72
N GLN A 281 -10.56 -20.40 -1.08
CA GLN A 281 -10.90 -21.81 -0.84
C GLN A 281 -12.34 -22.16 -1.29
N ASP A 282 -12.67 -21.82 -2.54
CA ASP A 282 -13.98 -22.05 -3.20
C ASP A 282 -15.17 -21.34 -2.52
N LYS A 283 -14.91 -20.36 -1.64
CA LYS A 283 -15.95 -19.54 -1.02
C LYS A 283 -15.81 -18.08 -1.45
N ASP A 284 -16.94 -17.49 -1.82
CA ASP A 284 -17.00 -16.08 -2.16
C ASP A 284 -17.19 -15.23 -0.91
N PHE A 285 -16.36 -14.18 -0.81
CA PHE A 285 -16.41 -13.19 0.25
C PHE A 285 -16.65 -11.81 -0.35
N SER A 286 -17.57 -11.06 0.26
CA SER A 286 -17.87 -9.67 -0.08
C SER A 286 -18.08 -8.89 1.19
N PHE A 287 -17.31 -7.83 1.37
CA PHE A 287 -17.35 -6.95 2.54
C PHE A 287 -17.60 -5.53 2.10
N LEU A 288 -18.40 -4.82 2.89
CA LEU A 288 -18.71 -3.40 2.70
C LEU A 288 -18.34 -2.62 3.96
N SER A 289 -17.85 -1.41 3.77
CA SER A 289 -17.63 -0.43 4.82
C SER A 289 -18.42 0.83 4.48
N ASP A 290 -19.15 1.34 5.47
CA ASP A 290 -19.91 2.57 5.31
C ASP A 290 -18.97 3.76 5.11
N MET A 291 -19.41 4.72 4.31
CA MET A 291 -18.65 5.95 4.13
C MET A 291 -18.50 6.68 5.47
N PRO A 292 -17.29 7.08 5.87
CA PRO A 292 -17.06 7.81 7.10
C PRO A 292 -17.90 9.09 7.21
N GLU A 293 -18.41 9.38 8.39
CA GLU A 293 -19.33 10.50 8.66
C GLU A 293 -18.79 11.85 8.17
N GLU A 294 -17.47 12.09 8.31
CA GLU A 294 -16.85 13.31 7.84
C GLU A 294 -16.88 13.45 6.30
N LEU A 295 -16.84 12.34 5.55
CA LEU A 295 -17.00 12.35 4.10
C LEU A 295 -18.46 12.49 3.70
N GLN A 296 -19.38 11.86 4.41
CA GLN A 296 -20.83 12.02 4.19
C GLN A 296 -21.22 13.48 4.37
N LYS A 297 -20.79 14.13 5.46
CA LYS A 297 -21.06 15.56 5.73
C LYS A 297 -20.53 16.48 4.64
N VAL A 298 -19.39 16.17 4.04
CA VAL A 298 -18.87 16.94 2.89
C VAL A 298 -19.79 16.77 1.68
N ILE A 299 -20.18 15.52 1.36
CA ILE A 299 -21.02 15.22 0.19
C ILE A 299 -22.42 15.82 0.32
N GLU A 300 -22.97 15.90 1.53
CA GLU A 300 -24.28 16.51 1.82
C GLU A 300 -24.29 18.04 1.60
N LYS A 301 -23.11 18.67 1.67
CA LYS A 301 -22.96 20.13 1.48
C LYS A 301 -22.62 20.52 0.04
N LEU A 302 -22.36 19.54 -0.86
CA LEU A 302 -22.07 19.76 -2.28
C LEU A 302 -23.33 19.68 -3.15
#